data_463bb8ef734a734caf585edf7b455323
#
_entry.id   463bb8ef734a734caf585edf7b455323
#
_cell.length_a   1.000
_cell.length_b   1.000
_cell.length_c   1.000
_cell.angle_alpha   90.00
_cell.angle_beta   90.00
_cell.angle_gamma   90.00
#
_symmetry.space_group_name_H-M   'P 1'
#
loop_
_entity.id
_entity.type
_entity.pdbx_description
1 polymer ?
#
loop_
_entity_poly.entity_id
_entity_poly.type
_entity_poly.pdbx_seq_one_letter_code
_entity_poly.pdbx_strand_id
1 'polypeptide(L)'
;MKNKFKKQKIVEVLLNKQGFIQHQLRKSGAGFTLVELLLYIGIFSILVVSLFQLFTSIIDTQAESQSSSSVFLDGQYILNRFKYDMQRAKSIITPSSSGKQGITAKVSIDNGTYTYSLVDGNLTLTNDVALTTGQLNSADTTVSNLNFARLSDTQGKNTDTLTISLRLTSNIIKRGGPNTENFKTTVGIRPNQ
;
A
#
# COMPACT_ATOMS: atom_id res chain seq x y z
N MET A 1 89.85 35.89 -3.00
CA MET A 1 89.77 34.48 -2.60
C MET A 1 88.52 34.13 -1.76
N LYS A 2 87.88 35.04 -1.06
CA LYS A 2 86.75 34.75 -0.17
C LYS A 2 85.40 34.33 -0.85
N ASN A 3 85.18 34.65 -2.13
CA ASN A 3 83.91 34.36 -2.83
C ASN A 3 83.77 32.94 -3.42
N LYS A 4 84.85 32.23 -3.62
CA LYS A 4 84.87 30.88 -4.12
C LYS A 4 84.41 29.86 -3.05
N PHE A 5 84.86 30.09 -1.82
CA PHE A 5 84.49 29.22 -0.69
C PHE A 5 83.02 29.32 -0.29
N LYS A 6 82.43 30.48 -0.44
CA LYS A 6 80.96 30.63 -0.13
C LYS A 6 80.06 29.95 -1.13
N LYS A 7 80.44 29.91 -2.43
CA LYS A 7 79.71 29.22 -3.47
C LYS A 7 79.78 27.70 -3.31
N GLN A 8 80.90 27.13 -2.94
CA GLN A 8 81.06 25.70 -2.72
C GLN A 8 80.23 25.21 -1.56
N LYS A 9 80.12 25.90 -0.44
CA LYS A 9 79.36 25.55 0.73
C LYS A 9 77.86 25.60 0.48
N ILE A 10 77.40 26.51 -0.39
CA ILE A 10 75.94 26.57 -0.79
C ILE A 10 75.54 25.41 -1.69
N VAL A 11 76.43 25.00 -2.62
CA VAL A 11 76.16 23.86 -3.51
C VAL A 11 76.15 22.55 -2.74
N GLU A 12 77.07 22.36 -1.75
CA GLU A 12 76.99 21.12 -0.91
C GLU A 12 75.74 21.07 -0.04
N VAL A 13 75.30 22.20 0.52
CA VAL A 13 74.02 22.23 1.31
C VAL A 13 72.81 22.01 0.46
N LEU A 14 72.81 22.46 -0.81
CA LEU A 14 71.71 22.22 -1.73
C LEU A 14 71.67 20.77 -2.25
N LEU A 15 72.84 20.16 -2.50
CA LEU A 15 72.96 18.78 -2.90
C LEU A 15 72.51 17.79 -1.77
N ASN A 16 72.84 18.10 -0.53
CA ASN A 16 72.46 17.33 0.64
C ASN A 16 70.95 17.43 0.93
N LYS A 17 70.28 18.54 0.60
CA LYS A 17 68.84 18.70 0.68
C LYS A 17 68.09 17.91 -0.39
N GLN A 18 68.64 17.70 -1.57
CA GLN A 18 68.01 16.89 -2.62
C GLN A 18 68.05 15.40 -2.30
N GLY A 19 69.07 14.92 -1.58
CA GLY A 19 69.14 13.54 -1.11
C GLY A 19 68.09 13.19 -0.05
N PHE A 20 67.69 14.16 0.77
CA PHE A 20 66.74 13.96 1.85
C PHE A 20 65.28 13.94 1.37
N ILE A 21 64.99 14.54 0.22
CA ILE A 21 63.60 14.60 -0.33
C ILE A 21 63.25 13.32 -1.10
N GLN A 22 64.23 12.60 -1.66
CA GLN A 22 63.96 11.37 -2.39
C GLN A 22 63.69 10.14 -1.51
N HIS A 23 64.07 10.18 -0.23
CA HIS A 23 63.77 9.04 0.67
C HIS A 23 62.37 9.04 1.28
N GLN A 24 61.67 10.16 1.19
CA GLN A 24 60.29 10.26 1.71
C GLN A 24 59.20 9.84 0.69
N LEU A 25 59.52 9.65 -0.59
CA LEU A 25 58.56 9.30 -1.65
C LEU A 25 58.50 7.80 -1.99
N ARG A 26 59.30 6.97 -1.30
CA ARG A 26 59.07 5.51 -1.31
C ARG A 26 58.06 5.15 -0.23
N LYS A 27 56.85 5.67 -0.30
CA LYS A 27 55.71 4.96 0.25
C LYS A 27 55.63 3.65 -0.54
N SER A 28 56.12 2.59 0.04
CA SER A 28 55.88 1.22 -0.44
C SER A 28 54.37 1.12 -0.65
N GLY A 29 53.95 1.07 -1.90
CA GLY A 29 52.61 0.57 -2.22
C GLY A 29 52.56 -0.88 -1.72
N ALA A 30 52.18 -1.08 -0.47
CA ALA A 30 51.84 -2.35 0.04
C ALA A 30 50.63 -2.83 -0.80
N GLY A 31 50.95 -3.62 -1.85
CA GLY A 31 49.91 -4.31 -2.61
C GLY A 31 49.18 -5.26 -1.68
N PHE A 32 47.89 -5.34 -1.85
CA PHE A 32 47.08 -6.34 -1.12
C PHE A 32 47.60 -7.74 -1.38
N THR A 33 47.72 -8.52 -0.32
CA THR A 33 48.04 -9.94 -0.45
C THR A 33 46.83 -10.69 -0.99
N LEU A 34 47.05 -11.78 -1.73
CA LEU A 34 45.99 -12.63 -2.25
C LEU A 34 45.07 -13.15 -1.12
N VAL A 35 45.68 -13.47 0.03
CA VAL A 35 44.95 -13.94 1.23
C VAL A 35 44.05 -12.84 1.80
N GLU A 36 44.53 -11.60 1.85
CA GLU A 36 43.76 -10.45 2.33
C GLU A 36 42.56 -10.17 1.41
N LEU A 37 42.75 -10.24 0.09
CA LEU A 37 41.65 -10.11 -0.88
C LEU A 37 40.60 -11.21 -0.68
N LEU A 38 41.01 -12.47 -0.51
CA LEU A 38 40.08 -13.56 -0.24
C LEU A 38 39.29 -13.37 1.06
N LEU A 39 39.96 -12.88 2.10
CA LEU A 39 39.31 -12.57 3.38
C LEU A 39 38.26 -11.46 3.24
N TYR A 40 38.57 -10.38 2.52
CA TYR A 40 37.62 -9.31 2.24
C TYR A 40 36.42 -9.76 1.44
N ILE A 41 36.62 -10.57 0.39
CA ILE A 41 35.52 -11.13 -0.40
C ILE A 41 34.66 -12.05 0.47
N GLY A 42 35.26 -12.85 1.35
CA GLY A 42 34.54 -13.73 2.28
C GLY A 42 33.63 -12.93 3.22
N ILE A 43 34.18 -11.91 3.90
CA ILE A 43 33.41 -11.05 4.81
C ILE A 43 32.33 -10.28 4.03
N PHE A 44 32.68 -9.73 2.87
CA PHE A 44 31.76 -8.98 2.02
C PHE A 44 30.59 -9.85 1.55
N SER A 45 30.84 -11.13 1.20
CA SER A 45 29.79 -12.07 0.80
C SER A 45 28.76 -12.30 1.91
N ILE A 46 29.21 -12.46 3.15
CA ILE A 46 28.31 -12.62 4.31
C ILE A 46 27.46 -11.36 4.51
N LEU A 47 28.09 -10.18 4.39
CA LEU A 47 27.40 -8.90 4.52
C LEU A 47 26.33 -8.73 3.44
N VAL A 48 26.64 -9.05 2.18
CA VAL A 48 25.68 -8.95 1.07
C VAL A 48 24.48 -9.86 1.29
N VAL A 49 24.70 -11.11 1.72
CA VAL A 49 23.60 -12.04 2.03
C VAL A 49 22.70 -11.51 3.14
N SER A 50 23.29 -10.96 4.20
CA SER A 50 22.53 -10.36 5.30
C SER A 50 21.70 -9.15 4.86
N LEU A 51 22.28 -8.27 4.05
CA LEU A 51 21.58 -7.12 3.48
C LEU A 51 20.41 -7.55 2.57
N PHE A 52 20.61 -8.57 1.76
CA PHE A 52 19.57 -9.11 0.89
C PHE A 52 18.38 -9.67 1.69
N GLN A 53 18.64 -10.37 2.79
CA GLN A 53 17.60 -10.86 3.69
C GLN A 53 16.80 -9.72 4.33
N LEU A 54 17.48 -8.65 4.78
CA LEU A 54 16.81 -7.47 5.31
C LEU A 54 15.94 -6.79 4.24
N PHE A 55 16.46 -6.66 3.04
CA PHE A 55 15.73 -6.04 1.94
C PHE A 55 14.44 -6.81 1.57
N THR A 56 14.53 -8.14 1.46
CA THR A 56 13.35 -8.98 1.20
C THR A 56 12.32 -8.90 2.33
N SER A 57 12.77 -8.86 3.59
CA SER A 57 11.89 -8.72 4.74
C SER A 57 11.13 -7.38 4.74
N ILE A 58 11.78 -6.30 4.32
CA ILE A 58 11.13 -4.98 4.20
C ILE A 58 10.04 -5.01 3.12
N ILE A 59 10.33 -5.61 1.95
CA ILE A 59 9.34 -5.73 0.86
C ILE A 59 8.13 -6.57 1.32
N ASP A 60 8.36 -7.70 1.97
CA ASP A 60 7.30 -8.56 2.46
C ASP A 60 6.40 -7.82 3.49
N THR A 61 7.01 -7.07 4.41
CA THR A 61 6.28 -6.26 5.40
C THR A 61 5.48 -5.14 4.74
N GLN A 62 6.04 -4.50 3.72
CA GLN A 62 5.37 -3.44 2.98
C GLN A 62 4.15 -3.97 2.21
N ALA A 63 4.29 -5.11 1.53
CA ALA A 63 3.20 -5.78 0.84
C ALA A 63 2.07 -6.21 1.81
N GLU A 64 2.42 -6.72 3.00
CA GLU A 64 1.47 -7.06 4.06
C GLU A 64 0.68 -5.83 4.52
N SER A 65 1.38 -4.74 4.84
CA SER A 65 0.76 -3.50 5.30
C SER A 65 -0.16 -2.89 4.23
N GLN A 66 0.28 -2.87 2.99
CA GLN A 66 -0.52 -2.34 1.88
C GLN A 66 -1.75 -3.20 1.62
N SER A 67 -1.61 -4.53 1.61
CA SER A 67 -2.70 -5.47 1.42
C SER A 67 -3.79 -5.32 2.50
N SER A 68 -3.39 -5.19 3.76
CA SER A 68 -4.31 -4.98 4.88
C SER A 68 -4.99 -3.62 4.82
N SER A 69 -4.23 -2.56 4.54
CA SER A 69 -4.74 -1.20 4.44
C SER A 69 -5.75 -1.03 3.31
N SER A 70 -5.49 -1.61 2.12
CA SER A 70 -6.42 -1.52 0.98
C SER A 70 -7.77 -2.14 1.31
N VAL A 71 -7.77 -3.36 1.88
CA VAL A 71 -9.01 -4.06 2.27
C VAL A 71 -9.78 -3.26 3.32
N PHE A 72 -9.10 -2.75 4.33
CA PHE A 72 -9.74 -1.97 5.39
C PHE A 72 -10.32 -0.65 4.88
N LEU A 73 -9.56 0.11 4.09
CA LEU A 73 -9.99 1.41 3.57
C LEU A 73 -11.17 1.26 2.61
N ASP A 74 -11.11 0.31 1.68
CA ASP A 74 -12.22 0.05 0.75
C ASP A 74 -13.47 -0.43 1.50
N GLY A 75 -13.30 -1.30 2.49
CA GLY A 75 -14.40 -1.76 3.33
C GLY A 75 -15.08 -0.61 4.08
N GLN A 76 -14.30 0.25 4.71
CA GLN A 76 -14.82 1.44 5.40
C GLN A 76 -15.48 2.42 4.43
N TYR A 77 -14.90 2.65 3.27
CA TYR A 77 -15.49 3.52 2.26
C TYR A 77 -16.84 3.00 1.78
N ILE A 78 -16.93 1.72 1.44
CA ILE A 78 -18.18 1.07 1.00
C ILE A 78 -19.26 1.18 2.09
N LEU A 79 -18.92 0.84 3.34
CA LEU A 79 -19.89 0.90 4.43
C LEU A 79 -20.35 2.33 4.74
N ASN A 80 -19.44 3.29 4.71
CA ASN A 80 -19.77 4.70 4.94
C ASN A 80 -20.62 5.26 3.80
N ARG A 81 -20.29 4.92 2.55
CA ARG A 81 -21.08 5.34 1.39
C ARG A 81 -22.49 4.73 1.45
N PHE A 82 -22.57 3.44 1.73
CA PHE A 82 -23.86 2.75 1.91
C PHE A 82 -24.68 3.39 3.03
N LYS A 83 -24.09 3.66 4.18
CA LYS A 83 -24.75 4.32 5.30
C LYS A 83 -25.27 5.71 4.91
N TYR A 84 -24.47 6.50 4.22
CA TYR A 84 -24.86 7.83 3.76
C TYR A 84 -26.07 7.78 2.81
N ASP A 85 -26.05 6.87 1.83
CA ASP A 85 -27.13 6.74 0.86
C ASP A 85 -28.43 6.19 1.52
N MET A 86 -28.30 5.24 2.45
CA MET A 86 -29.45 4.70 3.20
C MET A 86 -30.11 5.76 4.09
N GLN A 87 -29.34 6.64 4.72
CA GLN A 87 -29.90 7.71 5.55
C GLN A 87 -30.72 8.75 4.76
N ARG A 88 -30.46 8.86 3.45
CA ARG A 88 -31.19 9.73 2.51
C ARG A 88 -32.29 9.00 1.75
N ALA A 89 -32.32 7.68 1.85
CA ALA A 89 -33.26 6.88 1.11
C ALA A 89 -34.70 7.07 1.61
N LYS A 90 -35.61 7.28 0.66
CA LYS A 90 -37.06 7.36 0.90
C LYS A 90 -37.70 5.98 0.94
N SER A 91 -37.20 5.05 0.13
CA SER A 91 -37.72 3.67 0.05
C SER A 91 -36.68 2.70 -0.48
N ILE A 92 -36.82 1.42 -0.10
CA ILE A 92 -36.04 0.31 -0.63
C ILE A 92 -36.90 -0.37 -1.71
N ILE A 93 -36.39 -0.39 -2.96
CA ILE A 93 -37.06 -1.00 -4.11
C ILE A 93 -36.66 -2.46 -4.21
N THR A 94 -35.37 -2.75 -4.06
CA THR A 94 -34.81 -4.11 -4.06
C THR A 94 -33.87 -4.30 -2.88
N PRO A 95 -34.02 -5.38 -2.10
CA PRO A 95 -35.00 -6.46 -2.17
C PRO A 95 -36.46 -5.98 -1.92
N SER A 96 -37.42 -6.57 -2.65
CA SER A 96 -38.79 -6.05 -2.74
C SER A 96 -39.64 -6.27 -1.48
N SER A 97 -39.27 -7.20 -0.60
CA SER A 97 -40.04 -7.50 0.62
C SER A 97 -39.12 -7.86 1.80
N SER A 98 -39.69 -7.75 3.01
CA SER A 98 -39.04 -8.15 4.25
C SER A 98 -38.63 -9.63 4.21
N GLY A 99 -37.44 -9.92 4.77
CA GLY A 99 -36.84 -11.25 4.80
C GLY A 99 -36.19 -11.70 3.49
N LYS A 100 -36.34 -10.95 2.39
CA LYS A 100 -35.64 -11.26 1.13
C LYS A 100 -34.23 -10.81 1.13
N GLN A 101 -33.41 -11.58 0.41
CA GLN A 101 -31.97 -11.31 0.20
C GLN A 101 -31.70 -11.26 -1.31
N GLY A 102 -30.62 -10.57 -1.68
CA GLY A 102 -30.19 -10.47 -3.07
C GLY A 102 -28.80 -9.90 -3.22
N ILE A 103 -28.23 -10.08 -4.40
CA ILE A 103 -26.91 -9.54 -4.77
C ILE A 103 -26.97 -8.09 -5.29
N THR A 104 -28.17 -7.54 -5.42
CA THR A 104 -28.40 -6.18 -5.87
C THR A 104 -29.28 -5.44 -4.87
N ALA A 105 -28.94 -4.20 -4.56
CA ALA A 105 -29.82 -3.31 -3.82
C ALA A 105 -30.17 -2.10 -4.66
N LYS A 106 -31.47 -1.74 -4.68
CA LYS A 106 -31.99 -0.59 -5.38
C LYS A 106 -32.80 0.25 -4.39
N VAL A 107 -32.43 1.53 -4.28
CA VAL A 107 -33.03 2.48 -3.33
C VAL A 107 -33.41 3.78 -4.02
N SER A 108 -34.53 4.36 -3.58
CA SER A 108 -34.95 5.67 -4.05
C SER A 108 -34.40 6.74 -3.12
N ILE A 109 -33.65 7.70 -3.67
CA ILE A 109 -33.06 8.82 -2.96
C ILE A 109 -33.43 10.10 -3.70
N ASP A 110 -34.06 11.05 -3.03
CA ASP A 110 -34.57 12.28 -3.63
C ASP A 110 -35.44 12.01 -4.86
N ASN A 111 -35.04 12.46 -6.05
CA ASN A 111 -35.73 12.21 -7.32
C ASN A 111 -35.02 11.15 -8.18
N GLY A 112 -34.12 10.36 -7.59
CA GLY A 112 -33.32 9.38 -8.31
C GLY A 112 -33.38 8.00 -7.71
N THR A 113 -32.85 7.05 -8.46
CA THR A 113 -32.67 5.67 -8.02
C THR A 113 -31.20 5.31 -8.05
N TYR A 114 -30.74 4.74 -6.96
CA TYR A 114 -29.36 4.29 -6.78
C TYR A 114 -29.36 2.76 -6.73
N THR A 115 -28.55 2.15 -7.58
CA THR A 115 -28.45 0.70 -7.70
C THR A 115 -27.03 0.25 -7.34
N TYR A 116 -26.94 -0.57 -6.32
CA TYR A 116 -25.71 -1.29 -5.94
C TYR A 116 -25.70 -2.65 -6.62
N SER A 117 -24.64 -2.97 -7.34
CA SER A 117 -24.48 -4.25 -8.04
C SER A 117 -23.03 -4.70 -8.07
N LEU A 118 -22.82 -6.00 -8.20
CA LEU A 118 -21.50 -6.60 -8.36
C LEU A 118 -21.26 -6.88 -9.84
N VAL A 119 -20.20 -6.29 -10.41
CA VAL A 119 -19.79 -6.48 -11.80
C VAL A 119 -18.30 -6.83 -11.81
N ASP A 120 -17.96 -8.01 -12.30
CA ASP A 120 -16.57 -8.48 -12.44
C ASP A 120 -15.72 -8.32 -11.16
N GLY A 121 -16.32 -8.64 -10.00
CA GLY A 121 -15.64 -8.50 -8.71
C GLY A 121 -15.56 -7.08 -8.17
N ASN A 122 -16.18 -6.09 -8.84
CA ASN A 122 -16.26 -4.72 -8.40
C ASN A 122 -17.68 -4.37 -7.93
N LEU A 123 -17.76 -3.74 -6.76
CA LEU A 123 -19.02 -3.18 -6.29
C LEU A 123 -19.24 -1.84 -6.99
N THR A 124 -20.28 -1.79 -7.79
CA THR A 124 -20.65 -0.59 -8.56
C THR A 124 -21.89 0.08 -7.97
N LEU A 125 -21.91 1.40 -8.03
CA LEU A 125 -23.04 2.24 -7.69
C LEU A 125 -23.49 3.01 -8.93
N THR A 126 -24.68 2.73 -9.42
CA THR A 126 -25.28 3.41 -10.56
C THR A 126 -26.37 4.36 -10.08
N ASN A 127 -26.34 5.60 -10.57
CA ASN A 127 -27.40 6.58 -10.42
C ASN A 127 -28.19 6.66 -11.73
N ASP A 128 -29.44 6.20 -11.69
CA ASP A 128 -30.30 6.10 -12.89
C ASP A 128 -30.69 7.46 -13.48
N VAL A 129 -30.67 8.55 -12.70
CA VAL A 129 -31.01 9.90 -13.17
C VAL A 129 -29.81 10.59 -13.78
N ALA A 130 -28.66 10.53 -13.11
CA ALA A 130 -27.43 11.14 -13.59
C ALA A 130 -26.75 10.29 -14.67
N LEU A 131 -27.23 9.05 -14.93
CA LEU A 131 -26.66 8.05 -15.83
C LEU A 131 -25.15 7.83 -15.55
N THR A 132 -24.79 7.89 -14.28
CA THR A 132 -23.41 7.71 -13.83
C THR A 132 -23.25 6.39 -13.09
N THR A 133 -22.17 5.67 -13.39
CA THR A 133 -21.77 4.47 -12.66
C THR A 133 -20.37 4.70 -12.08
N GLY A 134 -20.24 4.48 -10.78
CA GLY A 134 -18.97 4.57 -10.07
C GLY A 134 -18.62 3.24 -9.41
N GLN A 135 -17.35 2.87 -9.43
CA GLN A 135 -16.82 1.75 -8.68
C GLN A 135 -16.56 2.19 -7.23
N LEU A 136 -16.90 1.35 -6.26
CA LEU A 136 -16.76 1.66 -4.84
C LEU A 136 -15.52 1.03 -4.18
N ASN A 137 -14.99 -0.04 -4.71
CA ASN A 137 -13.70 -0.59 -4.29
C ASN A 137 -12.59 -0.16 -5.25
N SER A 138 -11.36 -0.14 -4.77
CA SER A 138 -10.18 0.18 -5.59
C SER A 138 -9.76 -1.00 -6.49
N ALA A 139 -8.77 -0.77 -7.37
CA ALA A 139 -8.15 -1.82 -8.17
C ALA A 139 -7.36 -2.84 -7.32
N ASP A 140 -7.01 -2.46 -6.09
CA ASP A 140 -6.24 -3.30 -5.15
C ASP A 140 -7.11 -4.34 -4.43
N THR A 141 -8.44 -4.29 -4.60
CA THR A 141 -9.36 -5.22 -3.93
C THR A 141 -10.42 -5.79 -4.85
N THR A 142 -10.88 -6.98 -4.52
CA THR A 142 -11.99 -7.67 -5.20
C THR A 142 -13.09 -7.96 -4.19
N VAL A 143 -14.34 -7.67 -4.57
CA VAL A 143 -15.53 -7.93 -3.78
C VAL A 143 -16.10 -9.31 -4.12
N SER A 144 -16.47 -10.06 -3.09
CA SER A 144 -17.14 -11.35 -3.22
C SER A 144 -18.19 -11.50 -2.13
N ASN A 145 -19.05 -12.53 -2.25
CA ASN A 145 -20.10 -12.85 -1.28
C ASN A 145 -21.00 -11.64 -0.92
N LEU A 146 -21.27 -10.78 -1.91
CA LEU A 146 -22.16 -9.64 -1.73
C LEU A 146 -23.57 -10.12 -1.47
N ASN A 147 -24.18 -9.64 -0.41
CA ASN A 147 -25.57 -9.93 -0.06
C ASN A 147 -26.23 -8.71 0.59
N PHE A 148 -27.42 -8.40 0.13
CA PHE A 148 -28.31 -7.40 0.70
C PHE A 148 -29.53 -8.10 1.31
N ALA A 149 -29.83 -7.83 2.57
CA ALA A 149 -30.99 -8.37 3.27
C ALA A 149 -31.89 -7.24 3.76
N ARG A 150 -33.15 -7.22 3.35
CA ARG A 150 -34.14 -6.27 3.81
C ARG A 150 -34.92 -6.83 5.00
N LEU A 151 -35.04 -6.05 6.04
CA LEU A 151 -35.95 -6.29 7.15
C LEU A 151 -36.89 -5.09 7.26
N SER A 152 -38.18 -5.36 7.25
CA SER A 152 -39.23 -4.35 7.40
C SER A 152 -40.05 -4.66 8.63
N ASP A 153 -40.42 -3.64 9.39
CA ASP A 153 -41.32 -3.81 10.50
C ASP A 153 -42.74 -4.01 9.97
N THR A 154 -43.38 -5.07 10.40
CA THR A 154 -44.77 -5.43 10.02
C THR A 154 -45.81 -4.57 10.73
N GLN A 155 -45.40 -3.69 11.66
CA GLN A 155 -46.30 -2.91 12.51
C GLN A 155 -46.69 -1.51 11.94
N GLY A 156 -46.47 -1.25 10.66
CA GLY A 156 -46.97 -0.03 10.00
C GLY A 156 -46.15 1.24 10.26
N LYS A 157 -45.03 1.19 11.00
CA LYS A 157 -44.02 2.23 11.03
C LYS A 157 -43.04 1.92 9.92
N ASN A 158 -42.93 2.79 8.92
CA ASN A 158 -41.99 2.69 7.79
C ASN A 158 -40.50 2.62 8.23
N THR A 159 -40.14 1.68 9.06
CA THR A 159 -38.77 1.47 9.57
C THR A 159 -38.11 0.33 8.84
N ASP A 160 -38.02 0.46 7.53
CA ASP A 160 -37.26 -0.50 6.73
C ASP A 160 -35.77 -0.40 7.04
N THR A 161 -35.14 -1.56 7.21
CA THR A 161 -33.69 -1.65 7.36
C THR A 161 -33.10 -2.47 6.21
N LEU A 162 -31.92 -2.07 5.75
CA LEU A 162 -31.16 -2.82 4.77
C LEU A 162 -29.79 -3.16 5.36
N THR A 163 -29.49 -4.44 5.32
CA THR A 163 -28.17 -4.96 5.71
C THR A 163 -27.37 -5.23 4.45
N ILE A 164 -26.15 -4.75 4.39
CA ILE A 164 -25.14 -5.16 3.41
C ILE A 164 -24.14 -6.07 4.11
N SER A 165 -23.77 -7.15 3.46
CA SER A 165 -22.64 -8.01 3.83
C SER A 165 -21.83 -8.35 2.58
N LEU A 166 -20.51 -8.26 2.69
CA LEU A 166 -19.58 -8.53 1.59
C LEU A 166 -18.24 -9.02 2.14
N ARG A 167 -17.48 -9.64 1.26
CA ARG A 167 -16.09 -10.02 1.52
C ARG A 167 -15.19 -9.26 0.57
N LEU A 168 -14.15 -8.62 1.10
CA LEU A 168 -13.08 -8.00 0.33
C LEU A 168 -11.83 -8.86 0.40
N THR A 169 -11.19 -9.03 -0.74
CA THR A 169 -9.92 -9.75 -0.88
C THR A 169 -8.93 -8.81 -1.57
N SER A 170 -7.73 -8.69 -1.02
CA SER A 170 -6.66 -7.90 -1.64
C SER A 170 -6.13 -8.59 -2.88
N ASN A 171 -5.87 -7.81 -3.93
CA ASN A 171 -5.21 -8.26 -5.15
C ASN A 171 -3.67 -8.18 -5.06
N ILE A 172 -3.14 -7.68 -3.94
CA ILE A 172 -1.69 -7.53 -3.72
C ILE A 172 -1.08 -8.89 -3.43
N ILE A 173 -0.09 -9.27 -4.24
CA ILE A 173 0.62 -10.54 -4.11
C ILE A 173 1.60 -10.46 -2.94
N LYS A 174 1.46 -11.38 -1.98
CA LYS A 174 2.35 -11.54 -0.83
C LYS A 174 2.55 -13.01 -0.49
N ARG A 175 3.61 -13.34 0.27
CA ARG A 175 3.96 -14.73 0.63
C ARG A 175 2.88 -15.46 1.43
N GLY A 176 2.14 -14.76 2.28
CA GLY A 176 1.08 -15.34 3.12
C GLY A 176 -0.28 -15.54 2.43
N GLY A 177 -0.37 -15.29 1.12
CA GLY A 177 -1.65 -15.25 0.40
C GLY A 177 -2.39 -13.92 0.59
N PRO A 178 -3.49 -13.67 -0.13
CA PRO A 178 -4.21 -12.41 -0.09
C PRO A 178 -4.89 -12.17 1.26
N ASN A 179 -4.90 -10.93 1.72
CA ASN A 179 -5.72 -10.53 2.86
C ASN A 179 -7.20 -10.56 2.46
N THR A 180 -8.00 -11.11 3.34
CA THR A 180 -9.46 -11.23 3.12
C THR A 180 -10.20 -10.87 4.39
N GLU A 181 -11.19 -9.98 4.28
CA GLU A 181 -11.98 -9.53 5.41
C GLU A 181 -13.48 -9.46 5.07
N ASN A 182 -14.32 -9.73 6.07
CA ASN A 182 -15.76 -9.65 5.91
C ASN A 182 -16.29 -8.36 6.53
N PHE A 183 -17.10 -7.65 5.76
CA PHE A 183 -17.73 -6.40 6.18
C PHE A 183 -19.25 -6.57 6.23
N LYS A 184 -19.86 -6.02 7.26
CA LYS A 184 -21.32 -6.06 7.43
C LYS A 184 -21.78 -4.81 8.16
N THR A 185 -22.86 -4.20 7.66
CA THR A 185 -23.58 -3.15 8.38
C THR A 185 -25.07 -3.21 8.09
N THR A 186 -25.86 -2.72 9.05
CA THR A 186 -27.32 -2.59 8.92
C THR A 186 -27.69 -1.15 9.13
N VAL A 187 -28.46 -0.58 8.22
CA VAL A 187 -28.90 0.81 8.25
C VAL A 187 -30.40 0.88 8.06
N GLY A 188 -31.07 1.61 8.92
CA GLY A 188 -32.50 1.94 8.76
C GLY A 188 -32.67 3.15 7.84
N ILE A 189 -33.70 3.12 6.99
CA ILE A 189 -34.15 4.31 6.28
C ILE A 189 -34.97 5.18 7.24
N ARG A 190 -34.89 6.50 7.10
CA ARG A 190 -35.76 7.43 7.83
C ARG A 190 -36.96 7.72 6.94
N PRO A 191 -38.18 7.29 7.33
CA PRO A 191 -39.36 7.68 6.61
C PRO A 191 -39.62 9.17 6.85
N ASN A 192 -39.73 9.92 5.76
CA ASN A 192 -40.14 11.30 5.72
C ASN A 192 -39.31 12.31 6.53
N GLN A 193 -38.34 12.93 5.89
CA GLN A 193 -38.10 14.36 6.05
C GLN A 193 -38.55 15.07 4.78
#